data_efc2e23b1b5536cdd335dc5ed5aa58c6
#
_entry.id   efc2e23b1b5536cdd335dc5ed5aa58c6
#
_cell.length_a   1.000
_cell.length_b   1.000
_cell.length_c   1.000
_cell.angle_alpha   90.00
_cell.angle_beta   90.00
_cell.angle_gamma   90.00
#
_symmetry.space_group_name_H-M   'P 1'
#
loop_
_entity.id
_entity.type
_entity.pdbx_description
1 polymer ?
#
loop_
_entity_poly.entity_id
_entity_poly.type
_entity_poly.pdbx_seq_one_letter_code
_entity_poly.pdbx_strand_id
1 'polypeptide(L)'
;MTQFYLIRHGEPQWDINEHYKLKGHGRDLVPLTNKGINQVYLTAKDQRLKEAEIIVSSPYPRALQTAAILSKELGLEIMVEFDLREWQPDLTFEYDSLERLKELGDDYDANHGVYPPGINKLWETKELLKNRMEKVIDKYLEFQKVIITGHGMAFRTLVGEVGEIPHASIIEYYKKRHAALR
;
A
#
# COMPACT_ATOMS: atom_id res chain seq x y z
N MET A 1 -12.38 19.26 1.47
CA MET A 1 -11.06 18.59 1.59
C MET A 1 -11.33 17.22 2.22
N THR A 2 -10.78 16.17 1.68
CA THR A 2 -10.89 14.81 2.22
C THR A 2 -9.62 14.45 2.97
N GLN A 3 -9.75 13.88 4.14
CA GLN A 3 -8.66 13.36 4.94
C GLN A 3 -8.55 11.84 4.73
N PHE A 4 -7.36 11.38 4.41
CA PHE A 4 -7.04 9.97 4.26
C PHE A 4 -6.11 9.53 5.38
N TYR A 5 -6.43 8.42 6.03
CA TYR A 5 -5.56 7.73 6.97
C TYR A 5 -4.91 6.55 6.24
N LEU A 6 -3.67 6.74 5.80
CA LEU A 6 -2.91 5.71 5.12
C LEU A 6 -2.29 4.79 6.17
N ILE A 7 -2.72 3.54 6.21
CA ILE A 7 -2.26 2.54 7.20
C ILE A 7 -1.46 1.47 6.48
N ARG A 8 -0.14 1.43 6.73
CA ARG A 8 0.69 0.32 6.25
C ARG A 8 0.21 -0.97 6.90
N HIS A 9 0.11 -2.05 6.14
CA HIS A 9 -0.24 -3.37 6.67
C HIS A 9 0.61 -3.75 7.89
N GLY A 10 0.09 -4.59 8.78
CA GLY A 10 0.84 -5.19 9.90
C GLY A 10 2.02 -6.04 9.41
N GLU A 11 2.88 -6.49 10.32
CA GLU A 11 4.04 -7.31 9.97
C GLU A 11 3.63 -8.55 9.17
N PRO A 12 4.18 -8.77 7.94
CA PRO A 12 3.81 -9.89 7.08
C PRO A 12 4.69 -11.11 7.33
N GLN A 13 4.17 -12.29 7.05
CA GLN A 13 4.84 -13.58 7.23
C GLN A 13 5.67 -13.95 6.00
N TRP A 14 6.81 -13.29 5.79
CA TRP A 14 7.64 -13.46 4.59
C TRP A 14 8.28 -14.85 4.43
N ASP A 15 8.48 -15.61 5.51
CA ASP A 15 9.05 -16.96 5.51
C ASP A 15 8.22 -17.96 4.66
N ILE A 16 6.93 -17.71 4.47
CA ILE A 16 6.06 -18.48 3.56
C ILE A 16 6.63 -18.50 2.14
N ASN A 17 7.20 -17.39 1.66
CA ASN A 17 7.74 -17.29 0.32
C ASN A 17 8.86 -18.30 0.05
N GLU A 18 9.76 -18.47 1.02
CA GLU A 18 10.88 -19.39 0.91
C GLU A 18 10.41 -20.84 1.14
N HIS A 19 9.51 -21.05 2.10
CA HIS A 19 8.96 -22.37 2.41
C HIS A 19 8.24 -22.99 1.19
N TYR A 20 7.40 -22.21 0.51
CA TYR A 20 6.62 -22.67 -0.65
C TYR A 20 7.27 -22.37 -2.00
N LYS A 21 8.46 -21.75 -2.02
CA LYS A 21 9.20 -21.34 -3.23
C LYS A 21 8.31 -20.50 -4.18
N LEU A 22 7.63 -19.52 -3.60
CA LEU A 22 6.70 -18.69 -4.35
C LEU A 22 7.44 -17.73 -5.29
N LYS A 23 6.86 -17.52 -6.48
CA LYS A 23 7.40 -16.66 -7.54
C LYS A 23 6.42 -15.58 -7.95
N GLY A 24 6.93 -14.50 -8.50
CA GLY A 24 6.14 -13.38 -9.01
C GLY A 24 5.09 -12.92 -8.00
N HIS A 25 3.86 -12.71 -8.44
CA HIS A 25 2.74 -12.35 -7.56
C HIS A 25 2.43 -13.35 -6.46
N GLY A 26 2.84 -14.63 -6.60
CA GLY A 26 2.74 -15.60 -5.52
C GLY A 26 3.45 -15.15 -4.25
N ARG A 27 4.53 -14.40 -4.37
CA ARG A 27 5.26 -13.82 -3.24
C ARG A 27 4.46 -12.76 -2.46
N ASP A 28 3.43 -12.21 -3.06
CA ASP A 28 2.54 -11.23 -2.41
C ASP A 28 1.37 -11.86 -1.65
N LEU A 29 1.20 -13.20 -1.73
CA LEU A 29 0.11 -13.92 -1.06
C LEU A 29 0.33 -14.14 0.45
N VAL A 30 1.35 -13.55 1.02
CA VAL A 30 1.68 -13.69 2.44
C VAL A 30 0.66 -12.98 3.36
N PRO A 31 0.19 -13.67 4.43
CA PRO A 31 -0.66 -13.07 5.45
C PRO A 31 0.17 -12.28 6.47
N LEU A 32 -0.51 -11.77 7.50
CA LEU A 32 0.13 -11.18 8.68
C LEU A 32 0.67 -12.26 9.63
N THR A 33 1.76 -11.93 10.33
CA THR A 33 2.18 -12.69 11.52
C THR A 33 1.23 -12.43 12.69
N ASN A 34 1.29 -13.25 13.75
CA ASN A 34 0.56 -12.96 15.00
C ASN A 34 0.94 -11.59 15.58
N LYS A 35 2.21 -11.18 15.44
CA LYS A 35 2.66 -9.85 15.84
C LYS A 35 2.02 -8.78 14.96
N GLY A 36 1.95 -8.98 13.64
CA GLY A 36 1.29 -8.08 12.70
C GLY A 36 -0.19 -7.89 13.02
N ILE A 37 -0.90 -8.98 13.35
CA ILE A 37 -2.29 -8.94 13.80
C ILE A 37 -2.44 -8.07 15.04
N ASN A 38 -1.60 -8.27 16.06
CA ASN A 38 -1.63 -7.48 17.29
C ASN A 38 -1.30 -6.00 17.05
N GLN A 39 -0.36 -5.69 16.14
CA GLN A 39 -0.08 -4.31 15.73
C GLN A 39 -1.33 -3.63 15.19
N VAL A 40 -2.10 -4.30 14.32
CA VAL A 40 -3.31 -3.73 13.74
C VAL A 40 -4.41 -3.54 14.78
N TYR A 41 -4.59 -4.47 15.73
CA TYR A 41 -5.52 -4.28 16.84
C TYR A 41 -5.18 -3.06 17.71
N LEU A 42 -3.90 -2.75 17.89
CA LEU A 42 -3.48 -1.53 18.59
C LEU A 42 -3.81 -0.29 17.77
N THR A 43 -3.54 -0.32 16.44
CA THR A 43 -3.87 0.76 15.53
C THR A 43 -5.37 1.06 15.49
N ALA A 44 -6.22 0.03 15.53
CA ALA A 44 -7.68 0.18 15.54
C ALA A 44 -8.20 0.99 16.75
N LYS A 45 -7.43 1.10 17.83
CA LYS A 45 -7.79 1.91 19.03
C LYS A 45 -7.52 3.40 18.87
N ASP A 46 -6.85 3.80 17.78
CA ASP A 46 -6.55 5.21 17.55
C ASP A 46 -7.84 6.02 17.35
N GLN A 47 -8.00 7.06 18.15
CA GLN A 47 -9.22 7.87 18.15
C GLN A 47 -9.46 8.60 16.82
N ARG A 48 -8.39 8.86 16.06
CA ARG A 48 -8.49 9.51 14.73
C ARG A 48 -9.33 8.71 13.75
N LEU A 49 -9.33 7.37 13.87
CA LEU A 49 -10.02 6.46 12.96
C LEU A 49 -11.53 6.36 13.20
N LYS A 50 -12.03 6.79 14.35
CA LYS A 50 -13.44 6.64 14.74
C LYS A 50 -14.43 7.38 13.83
N GLU A 51 -13.97 8.43 13.18
CA GLU A 51 -14.81 9.22 12.29
C GLU A 51 -14.62 8.86 10.80
N ALA A 52 -13.87 7.81 10.52
CA ALA A 52 -13.74 7.31 9.16
C ALA A 52 -15.07 6.71 8.69
N GLU A 53 -15.35 6.86 7.40
CA GLU A 53 -16.61 6.47 6.80
C GLU A 53 -16.51 5.16 6.01
N ILE A 54 -15.28 4.81 5.57
CA ILE A 54 -15.03 3.66 4.72
C ILE A 54 -13.56 3.23 4.82
N ILE A 55 -13.30 1.95 4.54
CA ILE A 55 -11.96 1.39 4.37
C ILE A 55 -11.75 1.03 2.91
N VAL A 56 -10.67 1.50 2.31
CA VAL A 56 -10.24 1.12 0.96
C VAL A 56 -8.94 0.33 1.07
N SER A 57 -8.89 -0.86 0.50
CA SER A 57 -7.77 -1.79 0.69
C SER A 57 -7.07 -2.16 -0.60
N SER A 58 -5.75 -2.30 -0.53
CA SER A 58 -4.99 -3.08 -1.50
C SER A 58 -5.51 -4.53 -1.56
N PRO A 59 -5.46 -5.21 -2.73
CA PRO A 59 -5.91 -6.60 -2.86
C PRO A 59 -4.98 -7.62 -2.20
N TYR A 60 -3.78 -7.22 -1.76
CA TYR A 60 -2.82 -8.16 -1.20
C TYR A 60 -3.24 -8.65 0.19
N PRO A 61 -3.12 -9.96 0.49
CA PRO A 61 -3.65 -10.56 1.72
C PRO A 61 -3.25 -9.84 3.00
N ARG A 62 -1.99 -9.42 3.14
CA ARG A 62 -1.51 -8.66 4.31
C ARG A 62 -2.24 -7.33 4.52
N ALA A 63 -2.60 -6.64 3.44
CA ALA A 63 -3.34 -5.38 3.51
C ALA A 63 -4.85 -5.63 3.72
N LEU A 64 -5.43 -6.64 3.04
CA LEU A 64 -6.81 -7.06 3.23
C LEU A 64 -7.05 -7.58 4.66
N GLN A 65 -6.13 -8.34 5.23
CA GLN A 65 -6.22 -8.81 6.61
C GLN A 65 -6.15 -7.64 7.59
N THR A 66 -5.30 -6.63 7.30
CA THR A 66 -5.26 -5.37 8.06
C THR A 66 -6.61 -4.67 7.98
N ALA A 67 -7.18 -4.50 6.76
CA ALA A 67 -8.49 -3.91 6.55
C ALA A 67 -9.60 -4.67 7.28
N ALA A 68 -9.59 -6.01 7.24
CA ALA A 68 -10.60 -6.84 7.89
C ALA A 68 -10.61 -6.69 9.42
N ILE A 69 -9.42 -6.57 10.04
CA ILE A 69 -9.31 -6.30 11.48
C ILE A 69 -9.88 -4.90 11.79
N LEU A 70 -9.47 -3.88 11.03
CA LEU A 70 -9.99 -2.51 11.21
C LEU A 70 -11.50 -2.44 11.00
N SER A 71 -12.02 -3.10 9.96
CA SER A 71 -13.46 -3.17 9.67
C SER A 71 -14.25 -3.76 10.83
N LYS A 72 -13.76 -4.86 11.40
CA LYS A 72 -14.39 -5.50 12.55
C LYS A 72 -14.43 -4.58 13.78
N GLU A 73 -13.34 -3.87 14.05
CA GLU A 73 -13.21 -3.00 15.25
C GLU A 73 -13.97 -1.67 15.10
N LEU A 74 -14.05 -1.14 13.87
CA LEU A 74 -14.64 0.18 13.58
C LEU A 74 -16.07 0.11 13.02
N GLY A 75 -16.53 -1.07 12.59
CA GLY A 75 -17.85 -1.24 11.96
C GLY A 75 -17.94 -0.66 10.55
N LEU A 76 -16.84 -0.59 9.80
CA LEU A 76 -16.76 0.02 8.48
C LEU A 76 -16.74 -1.01 7.35
N GLU A 77 -17.33 -0.67 6.21
CA GLU A 77 -17.24 -1.48 4.98
C GLU A 77 -15.85 -1.38 4.35
N ILE A 78 -15.49 -2.44 3.60
CA ILE A 78 -14.22 -2.51 2.86
C ILE A 78 -14.49 -2.49 1.36
N MET A 79 -13.84 -1.55 0.66
CA MET A 79 -13.71 -1.55 -0.78
C MET A 79 -12.31 -1.99 -1.17
N VAL A 80 -12.19 -2.82 -2.21
CA VAL A 80 -10.89 -3.32 -2.68
C VAL A 80 -10.54 -2.65 -3.99
N GLU A 81 -9.37 -2.02 -4.03
CA GLU A 81 -8.86 -1.32 -5.20
C GLU A 81 -7.55 -1.95 -5.67
N PHE A 82 -7.55 -2.49 -6.90
CA PHE A 82 -6.39 -3.15 -7.48
C PHE A 82 -5.17 -2.22 -7.56
N ASP A 83 -5.38 -0.96 -7.83
CA ASP A 83 -4.33 0.04 -7.98
C ASP A 83 -3.69 0.50 -6.66
N LEU A 84 -4.15 -0.01 -5.51
CA LEU A 84 -3.47 0.15 -4.21
C LEU A 84 -2.39 -0.92 -3.94
N ARG A 85 -2.14 -1.86 -4.87
CA ARG A 85 -1.07 -2.85 -4.73
C ARG A 85 0.29 -2.19 -4.51
N GLU A 86 1.23 -2.93 -3.93
CA GLU A 86 2.59 -2.43 -3.72
C GLU A 86 3.31 -2.14 -5.06
N TRP A 87 4.38 -1.39 -5.01
CA TRP A 87 5.29 -1.18 -6.12
C TRP A 87 5.66 -2.51 -6.79
N GLN A 88 5.68 -2.51 -8.12
CA GLN A 88 6.00 -3.70 -8.89
C GLN A 88 7.49 -3.71 -9.24
N PRO A 89 8.26 -4.62 -8.64
CA PRO A 89 9.71 -4.72 -8.91
C PRO A 89 10.00 -5.22 -10.32
N ASP A 90 9.11 -6.01 -10.90
CA ASP A 90 9.21 -6.52 -12.26
C ASP A 90 7.81 -6.63 -12.88
N LEU A 91 7.57 -5.84 -13.93
CA LEU A 91 6.30 -5.80 -14.66
C LEU A 91 6.02 -7.06 -15.49
N THR A 92 7.02 -7.94 -15.66
CA THR A 92 6.86 -9.26 -16.28
C THR A 92 6.53 -10.34 -15.25
N PHE A 93 6.66 -10.02 -13.94
CA PHE A 93 6.44 -10.93 -12.81
C PHE A 93 7.40 -12.13 -12.76
N GLU A 94 8.58 -12.00 -13.38
CA GLU A 94 9.63 -13.03 -13.45
C GLU A 94 10.66 -12.90 -12.31
N TYR A 95 10.19 -12.78 -11.06
CA TYR A 95 11.05 -12.72 -9.88
C TYR A 95 10.73 -13.85 -8.89
N ASP A 96 11.76 -14.49 -8.34
CA ASP A 96 11.64 -15.72 -7.56
C ASP A 96 12.40 -15.71 -6.21
N SER A 97 13.17 -14.67 -5.93
CA SER A 97 14.02 -14.60 -4.75
C SER A 97 14.05 -13.21 -4.13
N LEU A 98 14.45 -13.14 -2.86
CA LEU A 98 14.72 -11.86 -2.18
C LEU A 98 15.93 -11.14 -2.79
N GLU A 99 16.93 -11.89 -3.25
CA GLU A 99 18.10 -11.35 -3.91
C GLU A 99 17.71 -10.59 -5.18
N ARG A 100 16.88 -11.23 -6.02
CA ARG A 100 16.36 -10.58 -7.24
C ARG A 100 15.53 -9.34 -6.95
N LEU A 101 14.68 -9.39 -5.93
CA LEU A 101 13.90 -8.22 -5.50
C LEU A 101 14.80 -7.08 -5.02
N LYS A 102 15.87 -7.41 -4.30
CA LYS A 102 16.84 -6.41 -3.84
C LYS A 102 17.59 -5.78 -5.02
N GLU A 103 18.07 -6.56 -5.98
CA GLU A 103 18.71 -6.02 -7.19
C GLU A 103 17.81 -5.03 -7.94
N LEU A 104 16.53 -5.37 -8.12
CA LEU A 104 15.56 -4.50 -8.79
C LEU A 104 15.25 -3.25 -7.97
N GLY A 105 15.20 -3.35 -6.65
CA GLY A 105 15.04 -2.23 -5.75
C GLY A 105 16.27 -1.30 -5.75
N ASP A 106 17.47 -1.86 -5.69
CA ASP A 106 18.73 -1.10 -5.75
C ASP A 106 18.86 -0.36 -7.11
N ASP A 107 18.46 -1.01 -8.22
CA ASP A 107 18.44 -0.37 -9.54
C ASP A 107 17.39 0.75 -9.63
N TYR A 108 16.21 0.54 -9.04
CA TYR A 108 15.18 1.58 -8.94
C TYR A 108 15.69 2.79 -8.15
N ASP A 109 16.29 2.58 -6.99
CA ASP A 109 16.80 3.65 -6.12
C ASP A 109 17.97 4.40 -6.78
N ALA A 110 18.89 3.69 -7.44
CA ALA A 110 20.00 4.28 -8.19
C ALA A 110 19.53 5.19 -9.34
N ASN A 111 18.36 4.90 -9.92
CA ASN A 111 17.74 5.70 -10.97
C ASN A 111 16.63 6.64 -10.46
N HIS A 112 16.48 6.79 -9.14
CA HIS A 112 15.44 7.63 -8.51
C HIS A 112 14.00 7.32 -8.98
N GLY A 113 13.75 6.05 -9.38
CA GLY A 113 12.47 5.59 -9.90
C GLY A 113 12.09 6.12 -11.28
N VAL A 114 13.07 6.62 -12.05
CA VAL A 114 12.88 7.14 -13.42
C VAL A 114 13.74 6.33 -14.39
N TYR A 115 13.17 5.95 -15.54
CA TYR A 115 13.95 5.26 -16.56
C TYR A 115 15.01 6.20 -17.16
N PRO A 116 16.27 5.74 -17.34
CA PRO A 116 17.25 6.47 -18.10
C PRO A 116 16.78 6.71 -19.55
N PRO A 117 17.18 7.80 -20.19
CA PRO A 117 16.76 8.11 -21.56
C PRO A 117 17.05 6.96 -22.53
N GLY A 118 16.02 6.49 -23.22
CA GLY A 118 16.11 5.42 -24.22
C GLY A 118 16.25 3.99 -23.64
N ILE A 119 16.15 3.83 -22.31
CA ILE A 119 16.28 2.52 -21.64
C ILE A 119 15.03 2.26 -20.81
N ASN A 120 14.29 1.20 -21.14
CA ASN A 120 13.22 0.71 -20.29
C ASN A 120 13.80 -0.25 -19.25
N LYS A 121 13.35 -0.10 -18.00
CA LYS A 121 13.66 -1.02 -16.91
C LYS A 121 12.48 -1.99 -16.71
N LEU A 122 12.68 -3.02 -15.91
CA LEU A 122 11.64 -3.99 -15.61
C LEU A 122 10.64 -3.46 -14.56
N TRP A 123 11.10 -2.61 -13.66
CA TRP A 123 10.30 -2.13 -12.52
C TRP A 123 9.32 -1.00 -12.88
N GLU A 124 8.26 -0.90 -12.10
CA GLU A 124 7.29 0.19 -12.18
C GLU A 124 7.95 1.53 -11.81
N THR A 125 7.80 2.56 -12.66
CA THR A 125 8.36 3.89 -12.35
C THR A 125 7.62 4.56 -11.20
N LYS A 126 8.31 5.49 -10.52
CA LYS A 126 7.72 6.34 -9.49
C LYS A 126 6.48 7.09 -9.98
N GLU A 127 6.49 7.54 -11.23
CA GLU A 127 5.36 8.24 -11.86
C GLU A 127 4.16 7.31 -12.08
N LEU A 128 4.38 6.11 -12.62
CA LEU A 128 3.31 5.13 -12.81
C LEU A 128 2.66 4.76 -11.48
N LEU A 129 3.48 4.46 -10.46
CA LEU A 129 3.02 4.15 -9.11
C LEU A 129 2.18 5.30 -8.53
N LYS A 130 2.70 6.53 -8.61
CA LYS A 130 2.00 7.72 -8.10
C LYS A 130 0.67 7.93 -8.82
N ASN A 131 0.66 7.86 -10.14
CA ASN A 131 -0.52 8.10 -10.95
C ASN A 131 -1.65 7.11 -10.65
N ARG A 132 -1.34 5.79 -10.46
CA ARG A 132 -2.38 4.82 -10.10
C ARG A 132 -2.93 5.03 -8.69
N MET A 133 -2.05 5.38 -7.73
CA MET A 133 -2.46 5.70 -6.37
C MET A 133 -3.38 6.94 -6.34
N GLU A 134 -3.02 8.01 -7.05
CA GLU A 134 -3.82 9.24 -7.12
C GLU A 134 -5.19 9.00 -7.76
N LYS A 135 -5.28 8.15 -8.78
CA LYS A 135 -6.57 7.77 -9.39
C LYS A 135 -7.50 7.08 -8.38
N VAL A 136 -6.96 6.26 -7.49
CA VAL A 136 -7.77 5.66 -6.42
C VAL A 136 -8.21 6.72 -5.42
N ILE A 137 -7.30 7.57 -4.95
CA ILE A 137 -7.62 8.67 -4.03
C ILE A 137 -8.78 9.53 -4.58
N ASP A 138 -8.74 9.84 -5.88
CA ASP A 138 -9.74 10.70 -6.52
C ASP A 138 -11.16 10.10 -6.54
N LYS A 139 -11.30 8.76 -6.53
CA LYS A 139 -12.61 8.09 -6.45
C LYS A 139 -13.32 8.31 -5.11
N TYR A 140 -12.57 8.58 -4.04
CA TYR A 140 -13.10 8.66 -2.68
C TYR A 140 -13.16 10.09 -2.12
N LEU A 141 -13.06 11.10 -2.98
CA LEU A 141 -13.11 12.51 -2.58
C LEU A 141 -14.51 12.96 -2.10
N GLU A 142 -15.55 12.17 -2.31
CA GLU A 142 -16.89 12.44 -1.76
C GLU A 142 -16.98 12.25 -0.25
N PHE A 143 -16.15 11.35 0.32
CA PHE A 143 -16.08 11.11 1.76
C PHE A 143 -15.29 12.21 2.47
N GLN A 144 -15.56 12.38 3.78
CA GLN A 144 -14.79 13.33 4.59
C GLN A 144 -13.51 12.68 5.12
N LYS A 145 -13.62 11.43 5.61
CA LYS A 145 -12.50 10.66 6.19
C LYS A 145 -12.51 9.24 5.68
N VAL A 146 -11.38 8.82 5.11
CA VAL A 146 -11.19 7.52 4.48
C VAL A 146 -9.97 6.83 5.09
N ILE A 147 -10.09 5.56 5.43
CA ILE A 147 -8.95 4.70 5.77
C ILE A 147 -8.48 4.01 4.49
N ILE A 148 -7.17 4.03 4.23
CA ILE A 148 -6.56 3.25 3.15
C ILE A 148 -5.55 2.29 3.75
N THR A 149 -5.75 0.98 3.56
CA THR A 149 -4.77 -0.03 3.93
C THR A 149 -3.92 -0.41 2.72
N GLY A 150 -2.59 -0.35 2.89
CA GLY A 150 -1.67 -0.56 1.78
C GLY A 150 -0.23 -0.78 2.24
N HIS A 151 0.70 -0.24 1.47
CA HIS A 151 2.09 -0.66 1.48
C HIS A 151 3.05 0.50 1.64
N GLY A 152 4.28 0.17 2.06
CA GLY A 152 5.29 1.15 2.41
C GLY A 152 5.74 2.00 1.23
N MET A 153 6.12 1.37 0.11
CA MET A 153 6.66 2.10 -1.05
C MET A 153 5.57 2.89 -1.78
N ALA A 154 4.37 2.29 -1.91
CA ALA A 154 3.22 2.97 -2.49
C ALA A 154 2.87 4.25 -1.70
N PHE A 155 2.81 4.18 -0.37
CA PHE A 155 2.52 5.36 0.45
C PHE A 155 3.64 6.40 0.43
N ARG A 156 4.92 5.97 0.52
CA ARG A 156 6.06 6.90 0.38
C ARG A 156 6.00 7.66 -0.94
N THR A 157 5.65 6.99 -2.02
CA THR A 157 5.53 7.62 -3.33
C THR A 157 4.37 8.63 -3.39
N LEU A 158 3.26 8.34 -2.72
CA LEU A 158 2.10 9.24 -2.69
C LEU A 158 2.34 10.49 -1.83
N VAL A 159 2.92 10.33 -0.63
CA VAL A 159 3.08 11.44 0.32
C VAL A 159 4.37 12.24 0.13
N GLY A 160 5.29 11.77 -0.70
CA GLY A 160 6.62 12.33 -0.86
C GLY A 160 7.67 11.65 0.02
N GLU A 161 8.89 12.22 0.07
CA GLU A 161 10.02 11.64 0.79
C GLU A 161 9.78 11.66 2.30
N VAL A 162 9.28 10.56 2.81
CA VAL A 162 9.27 10.19 4.22
C VAL A 162 10.20 8.99 4.40
N GLY A 163 10.82 8.85 5.55
CA GLY A 163 11.64 7.69 5.90
C GLY A 163 10.87 6.37 5.81
N GLU A 164 11.40 5.30 6.38
CA GLU A 164 10.68 4.03 6.45
C GLU A 164 9.37 4.21 7.24
N ILE A 165 8.25 3.74 6.65
CA ILE A 165 6.94 3.74 7.28
C ILE A 165 6.81 2.45 8.10
N PRO A 166 6.70 2.49 9.45
CA PRO A 166 6.55 1.30 10.29
C PRO A 166 5.28 0.51 9.96
N HIS A 167 5.28 -0.81 10.20
CA HIS A 167 4.08 -1.64 10.07
C HIS A 167 2.96 -1.13 10.98
N ALA A 168 1.73 -1.17 10.49
CA ALA A 168 0.50 -0.72 11.15
C ALA A 168 0.50 0.75 11.59
N SER A 169 1.47 1.57 11.13
CA SER A 169 1.46 3.01 11.40
C SER A 169 0.46 3.76 10.53
N ILE A 170 0.04 4.93 11.01
CA ILE A 170 -0.93 5.82 10.35
C ILE A 170 -0.19 7.05 9.82
N ILE A 171 -0.38 7.36 8.55
CA ILE A 171 0.02 8.62 7.93
C ILE A 171 -1.24 9.39 7.56
N GLU A 172 -1.29 10.66 7.90
CA GLU A 172 -2.38 11.54 7.48
C GLU A 172 -2.05 12.17 6.13
N TYR A 173 -2.97 12.06 5.18
CA TYR A 173 -2.86 12.64 3.85
C TYR A 173 -4.13 13.42 3.52
N TYR A 174 -4.00 14.58 2.91
CA TYR A 174 -5.10 15.47 2.61
C TYR A 174 -5.16 15.79 1.12
N LYS A 175 -6.35 15.67 0.51
CA LYS A 175 -6.56 16.07 -0.87
C LYS A 175 -7.77 17.00 -0.98
N LYS A 176 -7.62 18.08 -1.78
CA LYS A 176 -8.74 18.99 -2.07
C LYS A 176 -9.76 18.26 -2.96
N ARG A 177 -11.03 18.41 -2.66
CA ARG A 177 -12.12 18.01 -3.57
C ARG A 177 -12.03 18.89 -4.81
N HIS A 178 -12.11 18.30 -5.98
CA HIS A 178 -12.32 19.08 -7.19
C HIS A 178 -13.66 19.80 -7.05
N ALA A 179 -13.69 21.12 -7.35
CA ALA A 179 -14.95 21.82 -7.46
C ALA A 179 -15.75 21.11 -8.56
N ALA A 180 -16.96 20.63 -8.22
CA ALA A 180 -17.84 20.06 -9.22
C ALA A 180 -18.02 21.12 -10.32
N LEU A 181 -17.59 20.82 -11.52
CA LEU A 181 -17.97 21.59 -12.69
C LEU A 181 -19.49 21.49 -12.78
N ARG A 182 -20.17 22.56 -12.38
CA ARG A 182 -21.63 22.74 -12.53
C ARG A 182 -21.94 22.99 -13.98
#